data_83954bf4765ca41f13dd245670e91b05
#
_entry.id   83954bf4765ca41f13dd245670e91b05
#
_cell.length_a   1.000
_cell.length_b   1.000
_cell.length_c   1.000
_cell.angle_alpha   90.00
_cell.angle_beta   90.00
_cell.angle_gamma   90.00
#
_symmetry.space_group_name_H-M   'P 1'
#
loop_
_entity.id
_entity.type
_entity.pdbx_description
1 polymer ?
#
loop_
_entity_poly.entity_id
_entity_poly.type
_entity_poly.pdbx_seq_one_letter_code
_entity_poly.pdbx_strand_id
1 'polypeptide(L)' 'RIPVIESLVVYLNGTEITEWDYDAAANMILLDFEPAPGDLIEVGYVVI' A
#
# COMPACT_ATOMS: atom_id res chain seq x y z
N ARG A 1 15.14 4.95 -2.96
CA ARG A 1 15.10 4.76 -1.52
C ARG A 1 14.17 3.63 -1.13
N ILE A 2 14.47 2.99 -0.01
CA ILE A 2 13.65 1.91 0.52
C ILE A 2 12.75 2.50 1.59
N PRO A 3 11.41 2.33 1.49
CA PRO A 3 10.52 2.83 2.52
C PRO A 3 10.68 2.05 3.83
N VAL A 4 10.34 2.71 4.93
CA VAL A 4 10.27 2.05 6.23
C VAL A 4 8.94 1.30 6.28
N ILE A 5 9.00 -0.05 6.35
CA ILE A 5 7.80 -0.89 6.23
C ILE A 5 6.77 -0.55 7.30
N GLU A 6 7.22 -0.28 8.53
CA GLU A 6 6.32 0.05 9.64
C GLU A 6 5.56 1.35 9.41
N SER A 7 6.04 2.20 8.51
CA SER A 7 5.39 3.47 8.21
C SER A 7 4.52 3.41 6.96
N LEU A 8 4.46 2.26 6.29
CA LEU A 8 3.61 2.10 5.12
C LEU A 8 2.15 2.07 5.53
N VAL A 9 1.35 2.87 4.85
CA VAL A 9 -0.10 2.87 5.00
C VAL A 9 -0.73 2.87 3.61
N VAL A 10 -1.83 2.16 3.48
CA VAL A 10 -2.57 2.09 2.22
C VAL A 10 -4.00 2.51 2.47
N TYR A 11 -4.51 3.39 1.62
CA TYR A 11 -5.89 3.89 1.72
C TYR A 11 -6.66 3.46 0.48
N LEU A 12 -7.87 3.01 0.70
CA LEU A 12 -8.83 2.72 -0.36
C LEU A 12 -9.97 3.72 -0.24
N ASN A 13 -10.10 4.59 -1.25
CA ASN A 13 -11.13 5.64 -1.26
C ASN A 13 -11.11 6.50 0.01
N GLY A 14 -9.91 6.78 0.53
CA GLY A 14 -9.74 7.61 1.73
C GLY A 14 -9.84 6.85 3.04
N THR A 15 -10.06 5.54 3.01
CA THR A 15 -10.15 4.72 4.23
C THR A 15 -8.91 3.83 4.32
N GLU A 16 -8.22 3.88 5.46
CA GLU A 16 -7.05 3.03 5.67
C GLU A 16 -7.45 1.57 5.68
N ILE A 17 -6.67 0.74 4.96
CA ILE A 17 -6.93 -0.69 4.87
C ILE A 17 -5.69 -1.46 5.32
N THR A 18 -5.90 -2.74 5.70
CA THR A 18 -4.81 -3.63 6.12
C THR A 18 -4.71 -4.88 5.23
N GLU A 19 -5.58 -5.04 4.25
CA GLU A 19 -5.62 -6.19 3.36
C GLU A 19 -4.62 -6.02 2.22
N TRP A 20 -3.33 -5.89 2.61
CA TRP A 20 -2.25 -5.74 1.63
C TRP A 20 -0.97 -6.33 2.21
N ASP A 21 0.01 -6.54 1.33
CA ASP A 21 1.32 -7.02 1.70
C ASP A 21 2.38 -6.21 0.96
N TYR A 22 3.62 -6.28 1.43
CA TYR A 22 4.72 -5.57 0.79
C TYR A 22 5.76 -6.58 0.30
N ASP A 23 6.07 -6.51 -1.00
CA ASP A 23 7.12 -7.32 -1.59
C ASP A 23 8.41 -6.50 -1.63
N ALA A 24 9.31 -6.74 -0.68
CA ALA A 24 10.56 -5.98 -0.58
C ALA A 24 11.49 -6.25 -1.77
N ALA A 25 11.45 -7.44 -2.34
CA ALA A 25 12.31 -7.78 -3.48
C ALA A 25 11.93 -6.99 -4.72
N ALA A 26 10.62 -6.79 -4.94
CA ALA A 26 10.13 -6.05 -6.09
C ALA A 26 9.81 -4.59 -5.74
N ASN A 27 9.86 -4.21 -4.46
CA ASN A 27 9.48 -2.90 -3.96
C ASN A 27 8.06 -2.54 -4.41
N MET A 28 7.12 -3.46 -4.17
CA MET A 28 5.73 -3.33 -4.59
C MET A 28 4.76 -3.63 -3.46
N ILE A 29 3.62 -2.94 -3.48
CA ILE A 29 2.50 -3.26 -2.61
C ILE A 29 1.60 -4.26 -3.34
N LEU A 30 1.27 -5.35 -2.64
CA LEU A 30 0.39 -6.39 -3.17
C LEU A 30 -0.91 -6.36 -2.39
N LEU A 31 -2.01 -6.13 -3.07
CA LEU A 31 -3.33 -6.13 -2.44
C LEU A 31 -3.85 -7.57 -2.35
N ASP A 32 -4.49 -7.90 -1.21
CA ASP A 32 -5.10 -9.20 -1.00
C ASP A 32 -6.46 -9.32 -1.70
N PHE A 33 -6.87 -8.27 -2.40
CA PHE A 33 -8.15 -8.24 -3.08
C PHE A 33 -8.01 -7.49 -4.40
N GLU A 34 -9.00 -7.64 -5.27
CA GLU A 34 -9.04 -6.95 -6.55
C GLU A 34 -9.92 -5.70 -6.40
N PRO A 35 -9.35 -4.48 -6.55
CA PRO A 35 -10.14 -3.27 -6.46
C PRO A 35 -11.19 -3.19 -7.55
N ALA A 36 -12.35 -2.62 -7.23
CA ALA A 36 -13.39 -2.39 -8.22
C ALA A 36 -13.00 -1.23 -9.14
N PRO A 37 -13.54 -1.17 -10.37
CA PRO A 37 -13.32 -0.03 -11.25
C PRO A 37 -13.73 1.28 -10.57
N GLY A 38 -12.86 2.27 -10.64
CA GLY A 38 -13.10 3.56 -10.01
C GLY A 38 -12.58 3.70 -8.59
N ASP A 39 -12.08 2.63 -7.98
CA ASP A 39 -11.48 2.70 -6.66
C ASP A 39 -10.15 3.45 -6.73
N LEU A 40 -9.92 4.31 -5.73
CA LEU A 40 -8.69 5.08 -5.62
C LEU A 40 -7.81 4.45 -4.53
N ILE A 41 -6.61 4.04 -4.92
CA ILE A 41 -5.62 3.49 -3.99
C ILE A 41 -4.54 4.54 -3.76
N GLU A 42 -4.28 4.83 -2.48
CA GLU A 42 -3.23 5.77 -2.08
C GLU A 42 -2.27 5.09 -1.12
N VAL A 43 -0.98 5.38 -1.26
CA VAL A 43 0.05 4.81 -0.40
C VAL A 43 0.85 5.94 0.22
N GLY A 44 0.98 5.91 1.55
CA GLY A 44 1.84 6.83 2.28
C GLY A 44 2.98 6.07 2.94
N TYR A 45 4.15 6.69 3.03
CA TYR A 45 5.31 6.06 3.65
C TYR A 45 6.36 7.09 4.02
N VAL A 46 7.27 6.68 4.91
CA VAL A 46 8.49 7.43 5.23
C VAL A 46 9.67 6.70 4.62
N VAL A 47 10.56 7.42 3.96
CA VAL A 47 11.79 6.85 3.39
C VAL A 47 12.99 7.25 4.24
N ILE A 48 14.01 6.40 4.23
CA ILE A 48 15.26 6.64 4.93
C ILE A 48 16.43 6.78 3.94
#